data_e792626dd9fbe75f45fa7d71b228de24
#
_entry.id   e792626dd9fbe75f45fa7d71b228de24
#
_cell.length_a   1.000
_cell.length_b   1.000
_cell.length_c   1.000
_cell.angle_alpha   90.00
_cell.angle_beta   90.00
_cell.angle_gamma   90.00
#
_symmetry.space_group_name_H-M   'P 1'
#
loop_
_entity.id
_entity.type
_entity.pdbx_description
1 polymer ?
#
loop_
_entity_poly.entity_id
_entity_poly.type
_entity_poly.pdbx_seq_one_letter_code
_entity_poly.pdbx_strand_id
1 'polypeptide(L)'
;MENKVYDLKKRTYIYALEIIKFLEGLPRDYISETIGRQLLRSATSIGANIIEAQASSSKKDFANFYSYSLKSANESKFWLGLLKDSNRVSSEQVSPILNETNELSNILAASILTMKGKKQF
;
A
#
# COMPACT_ATOMS: atom_id res chain seq x y z
N MET A 1 11.77 9.45 -20.07
CA MET A 1 11.91 9.24 -18.64
C MET A 1 10.61 8.71 -18.07
N GLU A 2 10.73 7.67 -17.31
CA GLU A 2 9.56 7.02 -16.76
C GLU A 2 9.01 7.77 -15.56
N ASN A 3 7.73 8.00 -15.54
CA ASN A 3 7.07 8.65 -14.42
C ASN A 3 6.49 7.56 -13.50
N LYS A 4 6.93 7.58 -12.24
CA LYS A 4 6.50 6.57 -11.26
C LYS A 4 4.98 6.52 -11.09
N VAL A 5 4.29 7.64 -11.28
CA VAL A 5 2.83 7.72 -11.14
C VAL A 5 2.12 6.86 -12.19
N TYR A 6 2.68 6.80 -13.40
CA TYR A 6 2.04 6.04 -14.49
C TYR A 6 2.29 4.55 -14.37
N ASP A 7 3.16 4.13 -13.46
CA ASP A 7 3.55 2.74 -13.34
C ASP A 7 3.10 2.15 -12.01
N LEU A 8 1.96 2.60 -11.50
CA LEU A 8 1.44 2.14 -10.21
C LEU A 8 1.16 0.65 -10.19
N LYS A 9 0.66 0.11 -11.29
CA LYS A 9 0.37 -1.33 -11.36
C LYS A 9 1.62 -2.15 -11.05
N LYS A 10 2.72 -1.83 -11.73
CA LYS A 10 3.99 -2.52 -11.54
C LYS A 10 4.57 -2.22 -10.16
N ARG A 11 4.53 -0.96 -9.75
CA ARG A 11 5.11 -0.53 -8.49
C ARG A 11 4.43 -1.18 -7.29
N THR A 12 3.10 -1.28 -7.32
CA THR A 12 2.36 -1.92 -6.22
C THR A 12 2.56 -3.43 -6.23
N TYR A 13 2.79 -4.03 -7.39
CA TYR A 13 3.11 -5.45 -7.47
C TYR A 13 4.48 -5.74 -6.84
N ILE A 14 5.48 -4.94 -7.17
CA ILE A 14 6.82 -5.06 -6.57
C ILE A 14 6.75 -4.85 -5.06
N TYR A 15 5.98 -3.86 -4.63
CA TYR A 15 5.77 -3.61 -3.21
C TYR A 15 5.19 -4.84 -2.50
N ALA A 16 4.19 -5.48 -3.12
CA ALA A 16 3.60 -6.69 -2.54
C ALA A 16 4.62 -7.81 -2.40
N LEU A 17 5.51 -7.97 -3.38
CA LEU A 17 6.57 -8.97 -3.31
C LEU A 17 7.55 -8.65 -2.17
N GLU A 18 7.87 -7.38 -1.98
CA GLU A 18 8.75 -6.96 -0.89
C GLU A 18 8.10 -7.20 0.48
N ILE A 19 6.80 -6.99 0.58
CA ILE A 19 6.05 -7.28 1.80
C ILE A 19 6.12 -8.78 2.11
N ILE A 20 5.92 -9.64 1.11
CA ILE A 20 5.99 -11.08 1.30
C ILE A 20 7.36 -11.47 1.85
N LYS A 21 8.41 -10.94 1.23
CA LYS A 21 9.77 -11.21 1.67
C LYS A 21 10.02 -10.73 3.10
N PHE A 22 9.53 -9.54 3.41
CA PHE A 22 9.64 -8.97 4.75
C PHE A 22 8.96 -9.87 5.79
N LEU A 23 7.77 -10.35 5.47
CA LEU A 23 7.00 -11.21 6.38
C LEU A 23 7.68 -12.54 6.64
N GLU A 24 8.41 -13.07 5.66
CA GLU A 24 9.15 -14.31 5.83
C GLU A 24 10.22 -14.20 6.91
N GLY A 25 10.69 -12.99 7.19
CA GLY A 25 11.69 -12.75 8.22
C GLY A 25 11.14 -12.43 9.60
N LEU A 26 9.82 -12.40 9.76
CA LEU A 26 9.24 -12.07 11.07
C LEU A 26 9.45 -13.17 12.09
N PRO A 27 9.54 -12.81 13.39
CA PRO A 27 9.57 -13.82 14.46
C PRO A 27 8.33 -14.72 14.40
N ARG A 28 8.52 -15.95 14.81
CA ARG A 28 7.43 -16.95 14.81
C ARG A 28 6.75 -16.98 16.17
N ASP A 29 6.03 -15.92 16.47
CA ASP A 29 5.23 -15.84 17.69
C ASP A 29 3.82 -15.39 17.32
N TYR A 30 2.90 -15.60 18.24
CA TYR A 30 1.48 -15.35 18.02
C TYR A 30 1.21 -13.91 17.55
N ILE A 31 1.83 -12.94 18.21
CA ILE A 31 1.57 -11.53 17.93
C ILE A 31 2.12 -11.15 16.55
N SER A 32 3.38 -11.51 16.28
CA SER A 32 4.00 -11.22 14.98
C SER A 32 3.23 -11.85 13.84
N GLU A 33 2.77 -13.08 14.02
CA GLU A 33 2.02 -13.77 12.98
C GLU A 33 0.65 -13.14 12.75
N THR A 34 -0.02 -12.72 13.82
CA THR A 34 -1.33 -12.08 13.70
C THR A 34 -1.22 -10.72 12.98
N ILE A 35 -0.26 -9.90 13.40
CA ILE A 35 -0.04 -8.61 12.75
C ILE A 35 0.43 -8.83 11.30
N GLY A 36 1.29 -9.81 11.08
CA GLY A 36 1.79 -10.13 9.75
C GLY A 36 0.68 -10.49 8.78
N ARG A 37 -0.31 -11.26 9.22
CA ARG A 37 -1.45 -11.61 8.38
C ARG A 37 -2.26 -10.37 7.99
N GLN A 38 -2.46 -9.45 8.93
CA GLN A 38 -3.18 -8.21 8.64
C GLN A 38 -2.39 -7.34 7.66
N LEU A 39 -1.08 -7.27 7.83
CA LEU A 39 -0.23 -6.54 6.90
C LEU A 39 -0.26 -7.13 5.51
N LEU A 40 -0.16 -8.46 5.41
CA LEU A 40 -0.23 -9.13 4.10
C LEU A 40 -1.53 -8.77 3.39
N ARG A 41 -2.67 -8.84 4.08
CA ARG A 41 -3.97 -8.52 3.52
C ARG A 41 -4.02 -7.07 3.05
N SER A 42 -3.65 -6.11 3.91
CA SER A 42 -3.76 -4.70 3.54
C SER A 42 -2.75 -4.30 2.47
N ALA A 43 -1.53 -4.79 2.57
CA ALA A 43 -0.48 -4.41 1.62
C ALA A 43 -0.75 -4.94 0.22
N THR A 44 -1.23 -6.18 0.10
CA THR A 44 -1.57 -6.73 -1.21
C THR A 44 -2.83 -6.11 -1.79
N SER A 45 -3.72 -5.59 -0.93
CA SER A 45 -4.93 -4.90 -1.39
C SER A 45 -4.62 -3.57 -2.09
N ILE A 46 -3.47 -2.96 -1.81
CA ILE A 46 -3.10 -1.72 -2.49
C ILE A 46 -3.06 -1.96 -4.01
N GLY A 47 -2.27 -2.94 -4.43
CA GLY A 47 -2.15 -3.25 -5.85
C GLY A 47 -3.41 -3.87 -6.43
N ALA A 48 -4.08 -4.74 -5.67
CA ALA A 48 -5.32 -5.36 -6.14
C ALA A 48 -6.36 -4.31 -6.51
N ASN A 49 -6.48 -3.24 -5.73
CA ASN A 49 -7.44 -2.18 -6.02
C ASN A 49 -7.01 -1.33 -7.23
N ILE A 50 -5.72 -1.19 -7.49
CA ILE A 50 -5.24 -0.54 -8.71
C ILE A 50 -5.65 -1.35 -9.95
N ILE A 51 -5.52 -2.67 -9.88
CA ILE A 51 -5.96 -3.55 -10.97
C ILE A 51 -7.46 -3.38 -11.22
N GLU A 52 -8.26 -3.37 -10.15
CA GLU A 52 -9.70 -3.20 -10.27
C GLU A 52 -10.06 -1.83 -10.84
N ALA A 53 -9.31 -0.79 -10.46
CA ALA A 53 -9.53 0.55 -11.00
C ALA A 53 -9.36 0.57 -12.52
N GLN A 54 -8.30 -0.07 -13.02
CA GLN A 54 -8.02 -0.10 -14.44
C GLN A 54 -9.08 -0.88 -15.22
N ALA A 55 -9.74 -1.83 -14.58
CA ALA A 55 -10.80 -2.63 -15.21
C ALA A 55 -12.17 -1.99 -15.06
N SER A 56 -12.29 -0.89 -14.31
CA SER A 56 -13.58 -0.26 -14.03
C SER A 56 -14.15 0.44 -15.27
N SER A 57 -15.48 0.53 -15.31
CA SER A 57 -16.19 1.08 -16.47
C SER A 57 -16.61 2.53 -16.32
N SER A 58 -16.38 3.14 -15.15
CA SER A 58 -16.77 4.53 -14.92
C SER A 58 -15.68 5.27 -14.14
N LYS A 59 -15.68 6.60 -14.28
CA LYS A 59 -14.76 7.44 -13.51
C LYS A 59 -15.03 7.35 -12.01
N LYS A 60 -16.29 7.20 -11.64
CA LYS A 60 -16.67 7.07 -10.24
C LYS A 60 -16.08 5.79 -9.63
N ASP A 61 -16.22 4.67 -10.33
CA ASP A 61 -15.67 3.40 -9.86
C ASP A 61 -14.15 3.44 -9.81
N PHE A 62 -13.53 4.05 -10.82
CA PHE A 62 -12.09 4.23 -10.86
C PHE A 62 -11.61 4.97 -9.59
N ALA A 63 -12.26 6.08 -9.28
CA ALA A 63 -11.90 6.88 -8.10
C ALA A 63 -12.16 6.11 -6.80
N ASN A 64 -13.24 5.32 -6.75
CA ASN A 64 -13.55 4.51 -5.57
C ASN A 64 -12.45 3.48 -5.31
N PHE A 65 -11.97 2.80 -6.36
CA PHE A 65 -10.90 1.81 -6.19
C PHE A 65 -9.59 2.47 -5.76
N TYR A 66 -9.30 3.68 -6.26
CA TYR A 66 -8.13 4.42 -5.78
C TYR A 66 -8.28 4.78 -4.30
N SER A 67 -9.49 5.13 -3.85
CA SER A 67 -9.74 5.40 -2.43
C SER A 67 -9.55 4.15 -1.57
N TYR A 68 -9.99 2.99 -2.06
CA TYR A 68 -9.77 1.72 -1.35
C TYR A 68 -8.28 1.40 -1.26
N SER A 69 -7.54 1.65 -2.35
CA SER A 69 -6.09 1.45 -2.35
C SER A 69 -5.41 2.34 -1.31
N LEU A 70 -5.82 3.61 -1.23
CA LEU A 70 -5.29 4.54 -0.24
C LEU A 70 -5.58 4.08 1.19
N LYS A 71 -6.81 3.63 1.45
CA LYS A 71 -7.16 3.09 2.78
C LYS A 71 -6.27 1.92 3.14
N SER A 72 -6.01 1.04 2.18
CA SER A 72 -5.15 -0.12 2.39
C SER A 72 -3.71 0.30 2.69
N ALA A 73 -3.22 1.33 2.00
CA ALA A 73 -1.87 1.85 2.26
C ALA A 73 -1.78 2.43 3.68
N ASN A 74 -2.79 3.19 4.09
CA ASN A 74 -2.82 3.75 5.44
C ASN A 74 -2.90 2.66 6.51
N GLU A 75 -3.68 1.63 6.27
CA GLU A 75 -3.75 0.49 7.19
C GLU A 75 -2.40 -0.22 7.27
N SER A 76 -1.71 -0.37 6.15
CA SER A 76 -0.40 -1.01 6.13
C SER A 76 0.63 -0.24 6.96
N LYS A 77 0.56 1.09 6.93
CA LYS A 77 1.43 1.92 7.78
C LYS A 77 1.21 1.62 9.26
N PHE A 78 -0.05 1.41 9.64
CA PHE A 78 -0.39 1.10 11.02
C PHE A 78 0.27 -0.23 11.46
N TRP A 79 0.11 -1.27 10.65
CA TRP A 79 0.70 -2.58 10.99
C TRP A 79 2.22 -2.53 11.02
N LEU A 80 2.83 -1.85 10.05
CA LEU A 80 4.30 -1.69 10.01
C LEU A 80 4.79 -0.93 11.23
N GLY A 81 4.06 0.12 11.62
CA GLY A 81 4.39 0.89 12.81
C GLY A 81 4.34 0.06 14.08
N LEU A 82 3.32 -0.79 14.22
CA LEU A 82 3.21 -1.67 15.37
C LEU A 82 4.38 -2.66 15.44
N LEU A 83 4.75 -3.24 14.32
CA LEU A 83 5.88 -4.18 14.29
C LEU A 83 7.17 -3.49 14.70
N LYS A 84 7.37 -2.28 14.24
CA LYS A 84 8.56 -1.50 14.57
C LYS A 84 8.57 -1.09 16.05
N ASP A 85 7.49 -0.47 16.51
CA ASP A 85 7.44 0.11 17.85
C ASP A 85 7.38 -0.97 18.94
N SER A 86 6.91 -2.17 18.60
CA SER A 86 6.92 -3.31 19.53
C SER A 86 8.26 -4.07 19.48
N ASN A 87 9.23 -3.57 18.70
CA ASN A 87 10.58 -4.12 18.60
C ASN A 87 10.62 -5.53 18.00
N ARG A 88 9.65 -5.88 17.16
CA ARG A 88 9.64 -7.17 16.48
C ARG A 88 10.48 -7.15 15.21
N VAL A 89 10.72 -5.96 14.67
CA VAL A 89 11.63 -5.76 13.54
C VAL A 89 12.53 -4.58 13.85
N SER A 90 13.71 -4.53 13.24
CA SER A 90 14.60 -3.39 13.40
C SER A 90 14.14 -2.23 12.52
N SER A 91 14.57 -1.02 12.87
CA SER A 91 14.33 0.15 12.01
C SER A 91 14.90 -0.06 10.62
N GLU A 92 16.06 -0.71 10.52
CA GLU A 92 16.70 -0.98 9.23
C GLU A 92 15.88 -1.90 8.36
N GLN A 93 15.23 -2.89 8.96
CA GLN A 93 14.39 -3.83 8.21
C GLN A 93 13.11 -3.16 7.71
N VAL A 94 12.49 -2.32 8.53
CA VAL A 94 11.16 -1.78 8.23
C VAL A 94 11.20 -0.47 7.46
N SER A 95 12.27 0.33 7.60
CA SER A 95 12.30 1.66 7.01
C SER A 95 12.12 1.69 5.50
N PRO A 96 12.77 0.83 4.71
CA PRO A 96 12.57 0.89 3.26
C PRO A 96 11.12 0.62 2.87
N ILE A 97 10.47 -0.35 3.53
CA ILE A 97 9.09 -0.69 3.24
C ILE A 97 8.15 0.42 3.70
N LEU A 98 8.40 0.98 4.88
CA LEU A 98 7.58 2.06 5.40
C LEU A 98 7.67 3.30 4.53
N ASN A 99 8.89 3.61 4.04
CA ASN A 99 9.09 4.73 3.11
C ASN A 99 8.32 4.52 1.81
N GLU A 100 8.36 3.31 1.27
CA GLU A 100 7.60 3.02 0.03
C GLU A 100 6.10 3.09 0.28
N THR A 101 5.64 2.62 1.43
CA THR A 101 4.22 2.71 1.77
C THR A 101 3.78 4.18 1.84
N ASN A 102 4.61 5.03 2.43
CA ASN A 102 4.33 6.47 2.50
C ASN A 102 4.28 7.09 1.11
N GLU A 103 5.22 6.73 0.23
CA GLU A 103 5.20 7.25 -1.15
C GLU A 103 3.95 6.81 -1.89
N LEU A 104 3.59 5.54 -1.77
CA LEU A 104 2.38 5.04 -2.42
C LEU A 104 1.14 5.77 -1.93
N SER A 105 1.01 5.98 -0.62
CA SER A 105 -0.15 6.69 -0.09
C SER A 105 -0.18 8.15 -0.56
N ASN A 106 0.97 8.79 -0.68
CA ASN A 106 1.04 10.17 -1.18
C ASN A 106 0.63 10.26 -2.65
N ILE A 107 1.09 9.31 -3.46
CA ILE A 107 0.72 9.26 -4.88
C ILE A 107 -0.78 9.04 -5.03
N LEU A 108 -1.33 8.11 -4.25
CA LEU A 108 -2.76 7.79 -4.31
C LEU A 108 -3.60 8.98 -3.86
N ALA A 109 -3.21 9.65 -2.78
CA ALA A 109 -3.92 10.82 -2.29
C ALA A 109 -3.90 11.95 -3.32
N ALA A 110 -2.74 12.19 -3.93
CA ALA A 110 -2.61 13.23 -4.96
C ALA A 110 -3.46 12.90 -6.19
N SER A 111 -3.50 11.63 -6.59
CA SER A 111 -4.31 11.19 -7.73
C SER A 111 -5.80 11.42 -7.46
N ILE A 112 -6.25 11.11 -6.25
CA ILE A 112 -7.65 11.30 -5.86
C ILE A 112 -8.02 12.78 -5.88
N LEU A 113 -7.14 13.64 -5.35
CA LEU A 113 -7.38 15.09 -5.34
C LEU A 113 -7.47 15.63 -6.77
N THR A 114 -6.60 15.16 -7.68
CA THR A 114 -6.64 15.55 -9.08
C THR A 114 -7.97 15.16 -9.71
N MET A 115 -8.44 13.94 -9.45
CA MET A 115 -9.72 13.47 -9.98
C MET A 115 -10.88 14.35 -9.49
N LYS A 116 -10.87 14.70 -8.20
CA LYS A 116 -11.91 15.55 -7.62
C LYS A 116 -11.86 16.97 -8.17
N GLY A 117 -10.65 17.51 -8.37
CA GLY A 117 -10.49 18.83 -8.98
C GLY A 117 -11.04 18.88 -10.37
N LYS A 118 -10.77 17.85 -11.18
CA LYS A 118 -11.31 17.77 -12.54
C LYS A 118 -12.82 17.66 -12.57
N LYS A 119 -13.43 17.09 -11.54
CA LYS A 119 -14.87 16.97 -11.45
C LYS A 119 -15.55 18.31 -11.17
N GLN A 120 -14.84 19.23 -10.58
CA GLN A 120 -15.40 20.54 -10.21
C GLN A 120 -15.47 21.48 -11.40
N PHE A 121 -14.82 21.14 -12.48
CA PHE A 121 -14.85 21.94 -13.70
C PHE A 121 -15.70 21.26 -14.78
#